data_9d8323a9bec72630db341b6baa368385
#
_entry.id   9d8323a9bec72630db341b6baa368385
#
_cell.length_a   1.000
_cell.length_b   1.000
_cell.length_c   1.000
_cell.angle_alpha   90.00
_cell.angle_beta   90.00
_cell.angle_gamma   90.00
#
_symmetry.space_group_name_H-M   'P 1'
#
loop_
_entity.id
_entity.type
_entity.pdbx_description
1 polymer ?
#
loop_
_entity_poly.entity_id
_entity_poly.type
_entity_poly.pdbx_seq_one_letter_code
_entity_poly.pdbx_strand_id
1 'polypeptide(L)' 'MATLRAWLAAGCATGTAATALVVHVNTVGYRLARIEELIGRDLRRPDTRLELQLALIVWDVMQLGVAAS' A
#
# COMPACT_ATOMS: atom_id res chain seq x y z
N MET A 1 2.15 -6.40 0.69
CA MET A 1 1.19 -5.70 -0.20
C MET A 1 -0.13 -5.37 0.46
N ALA A 2 -0.65 -6.24 1.34
CA ALA A 2 -1.94 -5.96 2.02
C ALA A 2 -1.90 -4.67 2.84
N THR A 3 -0.83 -4.41 3.56
CA THR A 3 -0.68 -3.19 4.36
C THR A 3 -0.69 -1.94 3.47
N LEU A 4 0.05 -1.96 2.37
CA LEU A 4 0.11 -0.83 1.44
C LEU A 4 -1.25 -0.58 0.80
N ARG A 5 -1.94 -1.64 0.35
CA ARG A 5 -3.27 -1.52 -0.24
C ARG A 5 -4.26 -0.91 0.75
N ALA A 6 -4.31 -1.42 1.97
CA ALA A 6 -5.23 -0.92 2.99
C ALA A 6 -4.95 0.55 3.31
N TRP A 7 -3.68 0.91 3.40
CA TRP A 7 -3.27 2.28 3.69
C TRP A 7 -3.67 3.25 2.56
N LEU A 8 -3.41 2.88 1.32
CA LEU A 8 -3.80 3.69 0.16
C LEU A 8 -5.33 3.79 0.04
N ALA A 9 -6.05 2.70 0.24
CA ALA A 9 -7.50 2.67 0.21
C ALA A 9 -8.12 3.53 1.32
N ALA A 10 -7.43 3.65 2.45
CA ALA A 10 -7.85 4.49 3.58
C ALA A 10 -7.48 5.97 3.40
N GLY A 11 -7.05 6.38 2.22
CA GLY A 11 -6.60 7.75 1.98
C GLY A 11 -5.32 8.09 2.72
N CYS A 12 -4.45 7.12 2.91
CA CYS A 12 -3.18 7.25 3.63
C CYS A 12 -3.38 7.53 5.12
N ALA A 13 -4.50 7.12 5.68
CA ALA A 13 -4.78 7.24 7.12
C ALA A 13 -4.34 5.96 7.82
N THR A 14 -3.28 6.06 8.63
CA THR A 14 -2.67 4.92 9.29
C THR A 14 -3.63 4.23 10.27
N GLY A 15 -4.37 5.00 11.04
CA GLY A 15 -5.35 4.44 11.99
C GLY A 15 -6.48 3.69 11.31
N THR A 16 -7.00 4.22 10.21
CA THR A 16 -8.05 3.57 9.42
C THR A 16 -7.53 2.27 8.80
N ALA A 17 -6.32 2.28 8.28
CA ALA A 17 -5.69 1.08 7.73
C ALA A 17 -5.49 0.01 8.81
N ALA A 18 -5.06 0.40 10.01
CA ALA A 18 -4.87 -0.52 11.12
C ALA A 18 -6.19 -1.20 11.51
N THR A 19 -7.28 -0.45 11.57
CA THR A 19 -8.60 -0.99 11.85
C THR A 19 -9.02 -1.99 10.77
N ALA A 20 -8.84 -1.64 9.50
CA ALA A 20 -9.20 -2.52 8.39
C ALA A 20 -8.40 -3.82 8.38
N LEU A 21 -7.12 -3.77 8.81
CA LEU A 21 -6.24 -4.95 8.86
C LEU A 21 -6.36 -5.72 10.17
N VAL A 22 -7.09 -5.18 11.16
CA VAL A 22 -7.21 -5.76 12.51
C VAL A 22 -5.84 -5.91 13.17
N VAL A 23 -5.02 -4.86 13.11
CA VAL A 23 -3.70 -4.81 13.73
C VAL A 23 -3.53 -3.47 14.46
N HIS A 24 -2.51 -3.37 15.32
CA HIS A 24 -2.21 -2.13 16.01
C HIS A 24 -1.64 -1.10 15.03
N VAL A 25 -1.93 0.19 15.28
CA VAL A 25 -1.45 1.29 14.42
C VAL A 25 0.08 1.31 14.30
N ASN A 26 0.80 0.96 15.36
CA ASN A 26 2.26 0.88 15.32
C ASN A 26 2.76 -0.20 14.35
N THR A 27 2.01 -1.28 14.20
CA THR A 27 2.34 -2.35 13.25
C THR A 27 2.25 -1.82 11.82
N VAL A 28 1.22 -1.04 11.51
CA VAL A 28 1.08 -0.42 10.19
C VAL A 28 2.25 0.54 9.92
N GLY A 29 2.57 1.38 10.89
CA GLY A 29 3.69 2.31 10.78
C GLY A 29 5.01 1.60 10.52
N TYR A 30 5.27 0.52 11.26
CA TYR A 30 6.49 -0.28 11.08
C TYR A 30 6.55 -0.90 9.67
N ARG A 31 5.44 -1.48 9.21
CA ARG A 31 5.37 -2.10 7.88
C ARG A 31 5.56 -1.08 6.76
N LEU A 32 4.98 0.12 6.90
CA LEU A 32 5.16 1.19 5.93
C LEU A 32 6.62 1.67 5.89
N ALA A 33 7.27 1.79 7.04
CA ALA A 33 8.68 2.16 7.11
C ALA A 33 9.56 1.12 6.39
N ARG A 34 9.25 -0.16 6.55
CA ARG A 34 9.96 -1.24 5.84
C ARG A 34 9.77 -1.14 4.32
N ILE A 35 8.57 -0.80 3.88
CA ILE A 35 8.29 -0.60 2.46
C ILE A 35 9.12 0.58 1.93
N GLU A 36 9.16 1.69 2.66
CA GLU A 36 9.99 2.84 2.28
C GLU A 36 11.46 2.46 2.12
N GLU A 37 12.00 1.66 3.04
CA GLU A 37 13.38 1.18 2.94
C GLU A 37 13.59 0.34 1.68
N LEU A 38 12.64 -0.55 1.38
CA LEU A 38 12.77 -1.47 0.24
C LEU A 38 12.68 -0.76 -1.10
N ILE A 39 11.82 0.26 -1.22
CA ILE A 39 11.65 0.98 -2.49
C ILE A 39 12.55 2.21 -2.60
N GLY A 40 13.17 2.64 -1.50
CA GLY A 40 14.03 3.83 -1.49
C GLY A 40 13.27 5.13 -1.72
N ARG A 41 11.98 5.19 -1.36
CA ARG A 41 11.13 6.35 -1.57
C ARG A 41 10.33 6.69 -0.32
N ASP A 42 9.96 7.97 -0.22
CA ASP A 42 9.18 8.51 0.90
C ASP A 42 7.69 8.43 0.58
N LEU A 43 6.94 7.67 1.37
CA LEU A 43 5.50 7.51 1.21
C LEU A 43 4.70 8.77 1.56
N ARG A 44 5.33 9.76 2.17
CA ARG A 44 4.68 11.05 2.45
C ARG A 44 4.57 11.92 1.20
N ARG A 45 5.32 11.63 0.16
CA ARG A 45 5.28 12.40 -1.08
C ARG A 45 4.08 12.00 -1.92
N PRO A 46 3.28 12.97 -2.40
CA PRO A 46 2.11 12.65 -3.23
C PRO A 46 2.47 11.92 -4.53
N ASP A 47 3.59 12.24 -5.15
CA ASP A 47 4.04 11.58 -6.37
C ASP A 47 4.37 10.10 -6.13
N THR A 48 5.00 9.78 -4.99
CA THR A 48 5.27 8.39 -4.61
C THR A 48 3.97 7.61 -4.41
N ARG A 49 2.99 8.22 -3.73
CA ARG A 49 1.68 7.60 -3.50
C ARG A 49 0.97 7.30 -4.81
N LEU A 50 1.00 8.24 -5.75
CA LEU A 50 0.39 8.08 -7.06
C LEU A 50 1.06 6.95 -7.84
N GLU A 51 2.38 6.91 -7.86
CA GLU A 51 3.14 5.85 -8.51
C GLU A 51 2.77 4.47 -7.96
N LEU A 52 2.65 4.35 -6.64
CA LEU A 52 2.31 3.08 -6.00
C LEU A 52 0.87 2.67 -6.29
N GLN A 53 -0.07 3.61 -6.32
CA GLN A 53 -1.46 3.33 -6.69
C GLN A 53 -1.53 2.82 -8.12
N LEU A 54 -0.84 3.47 -9.04
CA LEU A 54 -0.79 3.03 -10.44
C LEU A 54 -0.14 1.66 -10.58
N ALA A 55 0.93 1.41 -9.84
CA ALA A 55 1.61 0.12 -9.85
C ALA A 55 0.69 -1.00 -9.36
N LEU A 56 -0.11 -0.76 -8.32
CA LEU A 56 -1.07 -1.74 -7.82
C LEU A 56 -2.19 -2.00 -8.82
N ILE A 57 -2.67 -0.97 -9.50
CA ILE A 57 -3.69 -1.13 -10.55
C ILE A 57 -3.14 -1.99 -11.68
N VAL A 58 -1.94 -1.70 -12.15
CA VAL A 58 -1.29 -2.49 -13.21
C VAL A 58 -1.12 -3.94 -12.75
N TRP A 59 -0.66 -4.14 -11.53
CA TRP A 59 -0.49 -5.48 -10.97
C TRP A 59 -1.82 -6.25 -10.95
N ASP A 60 -2.90 -5.61 -10.52
CA ASP A 60 -4.21 -6.23 -10.46
C ASP A 60 -4.73 -6.61 -11.85
N VAL A 61 -4.52 -5.73 -12.84
CA VAL A 61 -4.91 -6.01 -14.22
C VAL A 61 -4.11 -7.20 -14.77
N MET A 62 -2.82 -7.27 -14.49
CA MET A 62 -1.99 -8.40 -14.91
C MET A 62 -2.44 -9.71 -14.28
N GLN A 63 -2.82 -9.68 -13.01
CA GLN A 63 -3.33 -10.88 -12.32
C GLN A 63 -4.65 -11.35 -12.92
N LEU A 64 -5.55 -10.43 -13.26
CA LEU A 64 -6.79 -10.75 -13.94
C LEU A 64 -6.54 -11.38 -15.31
N GLY A 65 -5.59 -10.84 -16.08
CA GLY A 65 -5.20 -11.41 -17.36
C GLY A 65 -4.67 -12.82 -17.25
N VAL A 66 -3.83 -13.08 -16.26
CA VAL A 66 -3.29 -14.43 -15.99
C VAL A 66 -4.42 -15.36 -15.55
N ALA A 67 -5.33 -14.90 -14.70
CA ALA A 67 -6.47 -15.71 -14.22
C ALA A 67 -7.45 -16.03 -15.36
N ALA A 68 -7.58 -15.14 -16.33
CA ALA A 68 -8.48 -15.33 -17.48
C ALA A 68 -7.90 -16.26 -18.54
N SER A 69 -6.60 -16.44 -18.54
CA SER A 69 -5.93 -17.29 -19.54
C SER A 69 -5.78 -18.72 -19.04
#